data_b03de6ad64db0eacdc29a2c86548276b
#
_entry.id   b03de6ad64db0eacdc29a2c86548276b
#
_cell.length_a   1.000
_cell.length_b   1.000
_cell.length_c   1.000
_cell.angle_alpha   90.00
_cell.angle_beta   90.00
_cell.angle_gamma   90.00
#
_symmetry.space_group_name_H-M   'P 1'
#
loop_
_entity.id
_entity.type
_entity.pdbx_description
1 polymer ?
#
loop_
_entity_poly.entity_id
_entity_poly.type
_entity_poly.pdbx_seq_one_letter_code
_entity_poly.pdbx_strand_id
1 'polypeptide(L)'
;MFSLIKPDGAVKGKDPKLAPDELLHIYRTMLRVRAFDEVCMKLQRSGRIGFSIPNRGVEATQVGAAAALRKTDWIFPSYRDFGMALYHGVTPTEMMHTMYGNGADCAKGRQMPVHFTFTDPIKFFSISSPIGTHIVQAVGAAYAMQYRKEKHAVLASFGDGGTSSLGFHSGLNFAGVWKS
;
A
#
# COMPACT_ATOMS: atom_id res chain seq x y z
N MET A 1 8.80 21.11 7.56
CA MET A 1 8.81 19.84 6.78
C MET A 1 10.07 19.05 7.19
N PHE A 2 9.90 17.81 7.59
CA PHE A 2 11.02 16.91 7.87
C PHE A 2 11.70 16.49 6.57
N SER A 3 13.02 16.61 6.49
CA SER A 3 13.80 16.18 5.34
C SER A 3 15.17 15.68 5.80
N LEU A 4 15.57 14.53 5.32
CA LEU A 4 16.90 13.95 5.56
C LEU A 4 17.93 14.41 4.53
N ILE A 5 17.48 14.90 3.38
CA ILE A 5 18.32 15.28 2.27
C ILE A 5 17.97 16.72 1.87
N LYS A 6 18.98 17.55 1.65
CA LYS A 6 18.84 18.90 1.12
C LYS A 6 18.63 18.87 -0.39
N PRO A 7 18.17 19.96 -1.02
CA PRO A 7 18.03 20.04 -2.48
C PRO A 7 19.32 19.76 -3.28
N ASP A 8 20.48 20.03 -2.68
CA ASP A 8 21.80 19.77 -3.25
C ASP A 8 22.28 18.31 -3.06
N GLY A 9 21.45 17.44 -2.45
CA GLY A 9 21.76 16.05 -2.17
C GLY A 9 22.54 15.82 -0.86
N ALA A 10 22.94 16.85 -0.15
CA ALA A 10 23.64 16.71 1.11
C ALA A 10 22.73 16.19 2.23
N VAL A 11 23.25 15.30 3.08
CA VAL A 11 22.50 14.76 4.22
C VAL A 11 22.28 15.86 5.26
N LYS A 12 21.05 16.07 5.66
CA LYS A 12 20.65 17.08 6.67
C LYS A 12 20.32 16.47 8.03
N GLY A 13 19.88 15.24 8.07
CA GLY A 13 19.40 14.58 9.27
C GLY A 13 20.25 13.38 9.68
N LYS A 14 19.76 12.63 10.65
CA LYS A 14 20.40 11.37 11.07
C LYS A 14 20.13 10.30 10.01
N ASP A 15 21.19 9.73 9.46
CA ASP A 15 21.11 8.60 8.55
C ASP A 15 20.41 7.42 9.24
N PRO A 16 19.35 6.85 8.67
CA PRO A 16 18.68 5.66 9.22
C PRO A 16 19.57 4.42 9.27
N LYS A 17 20.73 4.43 8.61
CA LYS A 17 21.72 3.34 8.58
C LYS A 17 21.15 2.01 8.11
N LEU A 18 20.31 2.04 7.09
CA LEU A 18 19.80 0.83 6.45
C LEU A 18 20.94 0.05 5.81
N ALA A 19 20.84 -1.27 5.83
CA ALA A 19 21.82 -2.13 5.17
C ALA A 19 21.80 -1.89 3.64
N PRO A 20 22.95 -2.00 2.95
CA PRO A 20 23.02 -1.78 1.51
C PRO A 20 22.04 -2.65 0.71
N ASP A 21 21.86 -3.91 1.10
CA ASP A 21 20.91 -4.82 0.42
C ASP A 21 19.46 -4.38 0.60
N GLU A 22 19.12 -3.82 1.76
CA GLU A 22 17.79 -3.25 2.02
C GLU A 22 17.55 -2.00 1.17
N LEU A 23 18.53 -1.11 1.08
CA LEU A 23 18.47 0.07 0.22
C LEU A 23 18.30 -0.33 -1.26
N LEU A 24 19.03 -1.35 -1.71
CA LEU A 24 18.89 -1.88 -3.06
C LEU A 24 17.51 -2.52 -3.28
N HIS A 25 16.98 -3.23 -2.29
CA HIS A 25 15.64 -3.81 -2.37
C HIS A 25 14.55 -2.73 -2.46
N ILE A 26 14.63 -1.69 -1.63
CA ILE A 26 13.77 -0.50 -1.68
C ILE A 26 13.82 0.13 -3.07
N TYR A 27 15.02 0.46 -3.55
CA TYR A 27 15.20 1.12 -4.85
C TYR A 27 14.68 0.28 -6.02
N ARG A 28 15.03 -1.01 -6.06
CA ARG A 28 14.54 -1.94 -7.09
C ARG A 28 13.02 -2.07 -7.06
N THR A 29 12.42 -2.06 -5.87
CA THR A 29 10.96 -2.12 -5.74
C THR A 29 10.32 -0.84 -6.28
N MET A 30 10.86 0.33 -5.99
CA MET A 30 10.36 1.60 -6.55
C MET A 30 10.42 1.60 -8.08
N LEU A 31 11.51 1.08 -8.68
CA LEU A 31 11.61 0.91 -10.14
C LEU A 31 10.56 -0.07 -10.68
N ARG A 32 10.30 -1.18 -9.98
CA ARG A 32 9.26 -2.16 -10.36
C ARG A 32 7.86 -1.55 -10.29
N VAL A 33 7.56 -0.75 -9.27
CA VAL A 33 6.30 0.00 -9.16
C VAL A 33 6.11 0.89 -10.39
N ARG A 34 7.14 1.67 -10.74
CA ARG A 34 7.13 2.55 -11.90
C ARG A 34 6.91 1.79 -13.22
N ALA A 35 7.68 0.72 -13.42
CA ALA A 35 7.60 -0.09 -14.63
C ALA A 35 6.22 -0.78 -14.76
N PHE A 36 5.69 -1.34 -13.67
CA PHE A 36 4.36 -1.94 -13.65
C PHE A 36 3.28 -0.92 -13.98
N ASP A 37 3.32 0.25 -13.36
CA ASP A 37 2.39 1.35 -13.64
C ASP A 37 2.40 1.76 -15.11
N GLU A 38 3.57 1.95 -15.70
CA GLU A 38 3.71 2.30 -17.13
C GLU A 38 3.13 1.24 -18.06
N VAL A 39 3.34 -0.03 -17.75
CA VAL A 39 2.79 -1.15 -18.52
C VAL A 39 1.27 -1.16 -18.40
N CYS A 40 0.72 -1.03 -17.19
CA CYS A 40 -0.72 -0.99 -16.97
C CYS A 40 -1.39 0.18 -17.71
N MET A 41 -0.79 1.36 -17.70
CA MET A 41 -1.31 2.52 -18.43
C MET A 41 -1.32 2.29 -19.95
N LYS A 42 -0.29 1.62 -20.51
CA LYS A 42 -0.26 1.24 -21.94
C LYS A 42 -1.34 0.22 -22.27
N LEU A 43 -1.52 -0.80 -21.43
CA LEU A 43 -2.54 -1.84 -21.61
C LEU A 43 -3.96 -1.26 -21.52
N GLN A 44 -4.20 -0.35 -20.59
CA GLN A 44 -5.48 0.33 -20.48
C GLN A 44 -5.78 1.19 -21.71
N ARG A 45 -4.83 1.99 -22.18
CA ARG A 45 -4.99 2.83 -23.39
C ARG A 45 -5.23 2.00 -24.65
N SER A 46 -4.70 0.78 -24.70
CA SER A 46 -4.94 -0.15 -25.81
C SER A 46 -6.21 -1.00 -25.63
N GLY A 47 -7.02 -0.76 -24.59
CA GLY A 47 -8.26 -1.51 -24.33
C GLY A 47 -8.05 -2.94 -23.85
N ARG A 48 -6.81 -3.33 -23.48
CA ARG A 48 -6.50 -4.71 -23.05
C ARG A 48 -6.83 -4.98 -21.58
N ILE A 49 -6.89 -3.93 -20.77
CA ILE A 49 -7.42 -3.96 -19.39
C ILE A 49 -8.44 -2.84 -19.23
N GLY A 50 -9.45 -3.08 -18.38
CA GLY A 50 -10.59 -2.17 -18.28
C GLY A 50 -10.30 -0.88 -17.53
N PHE A 51 -9.33 -0.89 -16.62
CA PHE A 51 -9.04 0.26 -15.75
C PHE A 51 -7.60 0.25 -15.23
N SER A 52 -7.01 1.43 -15.09
CA SER A 52 -5.74 1.63 -14.38
C SER A 52 -5.69 3.03 -13.77
N ILE A 53 -5.03 3.16 -12.63
CA ILE A 53 -4.81 4.44 -11.96
C ILE A 53 -3.29 4.65 -11.86
N PRO A 54 -2.75 5.79 -12.33
CA PRO A 54 -1.32 6.03 -12.25
C PRO A 54 -0.84 6.17 -10.80
N ASN A 55 0.30 5.56 -10.53
CA ASN A 55 1.01 5.59 -9.24
C ASN A 55 2.29 6.41 -9.28
N ARG A 56 2.58 7.03 -10.41
CA ARG A 56 3.81 7.80 -10.61
C ARG A 56 3.93 8.93 -9.61
N GLY A 57 5.07 8.99 -8.91
CA GLY A 57 5.40 10.03 -7.91
C GLY A 57 5.17 9.63 -6.45
N VAL A 58 4.53 8.51 -6.18
CA VAL A 58 4.26 8.02 -4.80
C VAL A 58 5.01 6.73 -4.44
N GLU A 59 5.94 6.31 -5.28
CA GLU A 59 6.69 5.05 -5.11
C GLU A 59 7.45 5.02 -3.77
N ALA A 60 8.14 6.12 -3.44
CA ALA A 60 8.94 6.21 -2.22
C ALA A 60 8.06 6.17 -0.96
N THR A 61 6.89 6.78 -0.99
CA THR A 61 5.93 6.75 0.13
C THR A 61 5.45 5.33 0.39
N GLN A 62 5.04 4.62 -0.67
CA GLN A 62 4.55 3.25 -0.57
C GLN A 62 5.63 2.29 -0.06
N VAL A 63 6.77 2.29 -0.72
CA VAL A 63 7.86 1.35 -0.44
C VAL A 63 8.52 1.67 0.91
N GLY A 64 8.68 2.95 1.24
CA GLY A 64 9.20 3.36 2.54
C GLY A 64 8.29 2.98 3.71
N ALA A 65 6.97 3.12 3.54
CA ALA A 65 6.01 2.66 4.55
C ALA A 65 6.05 1.13 4.71
N ALA A 66 6.11 0.39 3.60
CA ALA A 66 6.21 -1.07 3.63
C ALA A 66 7.51 -1.56 4.27
N ALA A 67 8.64 -0.86 4.04
CA ALA A 67 9.93 -1.19 4.64
C ALA A 67 9.93 -1.08 6.18
N ALA A 68 9.06 -0.25 6.75
CA ALA A 68 8.90 -0.12 8.19
C ALA A 68 8.02 -1.22 8.82
N LEU A 69 7.36 -2.05 8.01
CA LEU A 69 6.43 -3.08 8.45
C LEU A 69 7.05 -4.49 8.34
N ARG A 70 6.61 -5.36 9.23
CA ARG A 70 6.85 -6.80 9.10
C ARG A 70 5.86 -7.42 8.12
N LYS A 71 6.19 -8.54 7.51
CA LYS A 71 5.26 -9.30 6.63
C LYS A 71 3.97 -9.75 7.33
N THR A 72 4.00 -9.85 8.65
CA THR A 72 2.85 -10.24 9.47
C THR A 72 1.94 -9.09 9.85
N ASP A 73 2.38 -7.86 9.64
CA ASP A 73 1.59 -6.66 9.90
C ASP A 73 0.51 -6.49 8.82
N TRP A 74 -0.56 -5.81 9.16
CA TRP A 74 -1.70 -5.67 8.28
C TRP A 74 -1.67 -4.33 7.55
N ILE A 75 -1.97 -4.35 6.25
CA ILE A 75 -2.01 -3.18 5.39
C ILE A 75 -3.43 -2.96 4.90
N PHE A 76 -3.99 -1.80 5.21
CA PHE A 76 -5.25 -1.31 4.67
C PHE A 76 -4.92 -0.16 3.69
N PRO A 77 -4.72 -0.49 2.41
CA PRO A 77 -4.16 0.42 1.44
C PRO A 77 -5.20 1.31 0.78
N SER A 78 -4.76 2.44 0.26
CA SER A 78 -5.51 3.15 -0.77
C SER A 78 -5.29 2.49 -2.15
N TYR A 79 -6.02 2.94 -3.16
CA TYR A 79 -5.92 2.42 -4.51
C TYR A 79 -4.60 2.77 -5.23
N ARG A 80 -3.72 3.56 -4.61
CA ARG A 80 -2.38 3.92 -5.13
C ARG A 80 -1.23 3.28 -4.37
N ASP A 81 -1.46 2.21 -3.60
CA ASP A 81 -0.47 1.68 -2.66
C ASP A 81 0.02 0.27 -2.96
N PHE A 82 -0.17 -0.20 -4.20
CA PHE A 82 0.25 -1.56 -4.58
C PHE A 82 1.77 -1.81 -4.47
N GLY A 83 2.57 -0.76 -4.44
CA GLY A 83 4.01 -0.87 -4.20
C GLY A 83 4.36 -1.50 -2.86
N MET A 84 3.50 -1.37 -1.85
CA MET A 84 3.66 -2.06 -0.57
C MET A 84 3.58 -3.59 -0.74
N ALA A 85 2.67 -4.07 -1.60
CA ALA A 85 2.55 -5.49 -1.89
C ALA A 85 3.78 -6.02 -2.65
N LEU A 86 4.28 -5.28 -3.64
CA LEU A 86 5.50 -5.63 -4.37
C LEU A 86 6.72 -5.69 -3.44
N TYR A 87 6.84 -4.78 -2.48
CA TYR A 87 7.94 -4.78 -1.50
C TYR A 87 7.96 -6.06 -0.67
N HIS A 88 6.81 -6.53 -0.24
CA HIS A 88 6.69 -7.72 0.58
C HIS A 88 6.68 -9.04 -0.20
N GLY A 89 6.81 -8.99 -1.52
CA GLY A 89 7.05 -10.17 -2.34
C GLY A 89 5.90 -10.63 -3.22
N VAL A 90 4.79 -9.90 -3.28
CA VAL A 90 3.78 -10.12 -4.32
C VAL A 90 4.43 -9.83 -5.68
N THR A 91 4.21 -10.71 -6.64
CA THR A 91 4.83 -10.60 -7.96
C THR A 91 3.99 -9.74 -8.90
N PRO A 92 4.62 -9.07 -9.89
CA PRO A 92 3.87 -8.40 -10.96
C PRO A 92 2.90 -9.33 -11.69
N THR A 93 3.24 -10.61 -11.82
CA THR A 93 2.38 -11.62 -12.46
C THR A 93 1.09 -11.84 -11.68
N GLU A 94 1.18 -12.00 -10.36
CA GLU A 94 0.00 -12.13 -9.49
C GLU A 94 -0.90 -10.89 -9.58
N MET A 95 -0.29 -9.70 -9.61
CA MET A 95 -1.06 -8.47 -9.80
C MET A 95 -1.74 -8.43 -11.18
N MET A 96 -1.06 -8.85 -12.24
CA MET A 96 -1.65 -8.89 -13.58
C MET A 96 -2.81 -9.86 -13.68
N HIS A 97 -2.87 -10.93 -12.89
CA HIS A 97 -4.05 -11.80 -12.83
C HIS A 97 -5.30 -11.01 -12.40
N THR A 98 -5.20 -10.15 -11.39
CA THR A 98 -6.29 -9.26 -10.98
C THR A 98 -6.58 -8.19 -12.05
N MET A 99 -5.54 -7.62 -12.69
CA MET A 99 -5.73 -6.62 -13.74
C MET A 99 -6.53 -7.14 -14.92
N TYR A 100 -6.39 -8.44 -15.25
CA TYR A 100 -7.13 -9.12 -16.31
C TYR A 100 -8.40 -9.85 -15.82
N GLY A 101 -8.56 -10.04 -14.52
CA GLY A 101 -9.66 -10.84 -13.95
C GLY A 101 -9.68 -12.27 -14.45
N ASN A 102 -8.50 -12.89 -14.69
CA ASN A 102 -8.38 -14.21 -15.27
C ASN A 102 -8.53 -15.33 -14.21
N GLY A 103 -8.47 -16.59 -14.65
CA GLY A 103 -8.68 -17.75 -13.78
C GLY A 103 -7.68 -17.91 -12.62
N ALA A 104 -6.50 -17.27 -12.70
CA ALA A 104 -5.50 -17.26 -11.64
C ALA A 104 -5.62 -16.05 -10.69
N ASP A 105 -6.58 -15.15 -10.92
CA ASP A 105 -6.86 -14.04 -10.02
C ASP A 105 -7.30 -14.56 -8.64
N CYS A 106 -6.59 -14.16 -7.59
CA CYS A 106 -6.92 -14.53 -6.21
C CYS A 106 -8.30 -14.01 -5.78
N ALA A 107 -8.75 -12.88 -6.31
CA ALA A 107 -10.08 -12.32 -6.10
C ALA A 107 -11.16 -12.96 -7.00
N LYS A 108 -10.78 -13.84 -7.95
CA LYS A 108 -11.68 -14.54 -8.89
C LYS A 108 -12.62 -13.58 -9.63
N GLY A 109 -12.08 -12.48 -10.12
CA GLY A 109 -12.84 -11.46 -10.86
C GLY A 109 -13.81 -10.62 -10.02
N ARG A 110 -13.76 -10.69 -8.69
CA ARG A 110 -14.64 -9.92 -7.79
C ARG A 110 -14.12 -8.51 -7.50
N GLN A 111 -12.91 -8.21 -7.90
CA GLN A 111 -12.28 -6.88 -7.74
C GLN A 111 -12.10 -6.20 -9.11
N MET A 112 -12.18 -4.89 -9.11
CA MET A 112 -11.78 -4.09 -10.26
C MET A 112 -10.26 -4.18 -10.46
N PRO A 113 -9.75 -3.95 -11.68
CA PRO A 113 -8.32 -3.73 -11.86
C PRO A 113 -7.79 -2.66 -10.88
N VAL A 114 -6.55 -2.79 -10.44
CA VAL A 114 -5.86 -2.04 -9.38
C VAL A 114 -6.42 -2.18 -7.96
N HIS A 115 -7.55 -2.84 -7.77
CA HIS A 115 -8.15 -3.08 -6.46
C HIS A 115 -7.68 -4.43 -5.91
N PHE A 116 -6.39 -4.48 -5.62
CA PHE A 116 -5.73 -5.69 -5.15
C PHE A 116 -6.16 -6.12 -3.75
N THR A 117 -6.09 -7.43 -3.52
CA THR A 117 -6.20 -8.04 -2.21
C THR A 117 -5.24 -9.23 -2.16
N PHE A 118 -4.47 -9.36 -1.11
CA PHE A 118 -3.55 -10.49 -0.92
C PHE A 118 -3.59 -10.91 0.55
N THR A 119 -3.69 -12.21 0.80
CA THR A 119 -3.65 -12.77 2.15
C THR A 119 -2.35 -13.50 2.42
N ASP A 120 -1.61 -13.82 1.37
CA ASP A 120 -0.32 -14.48 1.39
C ASP A 120 0.52 -13.92 0.22
N PRO A 121 1.79 -13.61 0.39
CA PRO A 121 2.64 -13.70 1.60
C PRO A 121 2.43 -12.60 2.62
N ILE A 122 1.49 -11.70 2.43
CA ILE A 122 1.24 -10.54 3.28
C ILE A 122 -0.25 -10.38 3.59
N LYS A 123 -0.55 -9.62 4.62
CA LYS A 123 -1.93 -9.24 4.98
C LYS A 123 -2.27 -7.88 4.34
N PHE A 124 -2.44 -7.88 3.01
CA PHE A 124 -2.82 -6.72 2.23
C PHE A 124 -4.32 -6.74 1.98
N PHE A 125 -5.04 -5.93 2.74
CA PHE A 125 -6.49 -5.92 2.74
C PHE A 125 -7.06 -5.41 1.41
N SER A 126 -8.30 -5.78 1.11
CA SER A 126 -8.96 -5.38 -0.13
C SER A 126 -9.04 -3.87 -0.27
N ILE A 127 -8.54 -3.37 -1.38
CA ILE A 127 -8.64 -1.95 -1.72
C ILE A 127 -10.12 -1.58 -1.89
N SER A 128 -10.51 -0.46 -1.28
CA SER A 128 -11.83 0.15 -1.44
C SER A 128 -11.73 1.37 -2.37
N SER A 129 -12.60 1.44 -3.39
CA SER A 129 -12.73 2.64 -4.24
C SER A 129 -13.26 3.85 -3.47
N PRO A 130 -14.30 3.73 -2.60
CA PRO A 130 -14.74 4.81 -1.74
C PRO A 130 -13.62 5.26 -0.80
N ILE A 131 -13.32 6.56 -0.86
CA ILE A 131 -12.23 7.17 -0.11
C ILE A 131 -12.55 7.17 1.39
N GLY A 132 -11.59 6.73 2.20
CA GLY A 132 -11.68 6.75 3.67
C GLY A 132 -12.38 5.55 4.32
N THR A 133 -13.04 4.68 3.56
CA THR A 133 -13.74 3.48 4.11
C THR A 133 -12.80 2.57 4.89
N HIS A 134 -11.61 2.33 4.38
CA HIS A 134 -10.63 1.42 4.97
C HIS A 134 -10.03 1.92 6.28
N ILE A 135 -10.13 3.22 6.58
CA ILE A 135 -9.57 3.81 7.82
C ILE A 135 -10.28 3.24 9.05
N VAL A 136 -11.62 3.23 9.05
CA VAL A 136 -12.39 2.64 10.16
C VAL A 136 -12.17 1.13 10.26
N GLN A 137 -12.05 0.45 9.11
CA GLN A 137 -11.76 -0.98 9.07
C GLN A 137 -10.40 -1.30 9.69
N ALA A 138 -9.37 -0.49 9.38
CA ALA A 138 -8.03 -0.62 9.94
C ALA A 138 -8.05 -0.47 11.47
N VAL A 139 -8.77 0.52 11.98
CA VAL A 139 -8.91 0.73 13.42
C VAL A 139 -9.62 -0.45 14.09
N GLY A 140 -10.69 -0.97 13.47
CA GLY A 140 -11.36 -2.18 13.97
C GLY A 140 -10.43 -3.41 14.01
N ALA A 141 -9.59 -3.57 12.98
CA ALA A 141 -8.59 -4.65 12.94
C ALA A 141 -7.54 -4.46 14.05
N ALA A 142 -7.02 -3.24 14.24
CA ALA A 142 -6.05 -2.94 15.31
C ALA A 142 -6.63 -3.22 16.69
N TYR A 143 -7.88 -2.80 16.93
CA TYR A 143 -8.58 -3.10 18.19
C TYR A 143 -8.76 -4.62 18.41
N ALA A 144 -9.15 -5.36 17.37
CA ALA A 144 -9.30 -6.81 17.47
C ALA A 144 -7.97 -7.50 17.81
N MET A 145 -6.86 -7.07 17.20
CA MET A 145 -5.52 -7.58 17.50
C MET A 145 -5.10 -7.26 18.93
N GLN A 146 -5.36 -6.06 19.39
CA GLN A 146 -5.11 -5.66 20.78
C GLN A 146 -5.92 -6.53 21.77
N TYR A 147 -7.21 -6.73 21.48
CA TYR A 147 -8.06 -7.61 22.29
C TYR A 147 -7.54 -9.05 22.34
N ARG A 148 -7.05 -9.57 21.22
CA ARG A 148 -6.44 -10.90 21.09
C ARG A 148 -4.99 -10.97 21.59
N LYS A 149 -4.42 -9.84 22.03
CA LYS A 149 -3.02 -9.71 22.48
C LYS A 149 -2.01 -10.10 21.38
N GLU A 150 -2.35 -9.92 20.14
CA GLU A 150 -1.47 -10.14 18.99
C GLU A 150 -0.51 -8.94 18.85
N LYS A 151 0.76 -9.23 18.53
CA LYS A 151 1.80 -8.19 18.38
C LYS A 151 2.00 -7.81 16.90
N HIS A 152 0.96 -7.31 16.27
CA HIS A 152 1.00 -6.82 14.89
C HIS A 152 0.70 -5.32 14.86
N ALA A 153 1.27 -4.65 13.86
CA ALA A 153 0.89 -3.29 13.52
C ALA A 153 -0.19 -3.32 12.41
N VAL A 154 -0.99 -2.28 12.35
CA VAL A 154 -1.92 -2.04 11.27
C VAL A 154 -1.59 -0.70 10.62
N LEU A 155 -1.30 -0.71 9.33
CA LEU A 155 -1.09 0.50 8.54
C LEU A 155 -2.35 0.82 7.73
N ALA A 156 -2.88 2.02 7.88
CA ALA A 156 -3.88 2.58 6.96
C ALA A 156 -3.25 3.72 6.17
N SER A 157 -3.26 3.64 4.85
CA SER A 157 -2.73 4.69 3.98
C SER A 157 -3.85 5.37 3.20
N PHE A 158 -3.82 6.68 3.12
CA PHE A 158 -4.85 7.47 2.44
C PHE A 158 -4.24 8.77 1.88
N GLY A 159 -4.86 9.30 0.85
CA GLY A 159 -4.52 10.63 0.32
C GLY A 159 -5.17 11.75 1.16
N ASP A 160 -4.76 12.98 0.88
CA ASP A 160 -5.30 14.19 1.53
C ASP A 160 -6.83 14.28 1.46
N GLY A 161 -7.42 13.89 0.33
CA GLY A 161 -8.89 13.82 0.21
C GLY A 161 -9.57 12.87 1.19
N GLY A 162 -8.85 11.86 1.68
CA GLY A 162 -9.35 10.93 2.71
C GLY A 162 -9.61 11.61 4.05
N THR A 163 -8.88 12.69 4.35
CA THR A 163 -9.04 13.44 5.61
C THR A 163 -10.39 14.17 5.72
N SER A 164 -11.04 14.42 4.59
CA SER A 164 -12.37 15.03 4.55
C SER A 164 -13.51 14.01 4.66
N SER A 165 -13.19 12.71 4.75
CA SER A 165 -14.19 11.67 4.91
C SER A 165 -14.68 11.56 6.37
N LEU A 166 -15.94 11.20 6.55
CA LEU A 166 -16.47 10.86 7.87
C LEU A 166 -15.68 9.73 8.54
N GLY A 167 -15.23 8.75 7.73
CA GLY A 167 -14.41 7.63 8.19
C GLY A 167 -13.06 8.03 8.78
N PHE A 168 -12.44 9.10 8.29
CA PHE A 168 -11.19 9.61 8.85
C PHE A 168 -11.39 10.09 10.29
N HIS A 169 -12.31 11.00 10.50
CA HIS A 169 -12.56 11.57 11.83
C HIS A 169 -12.99 10.50 12.83
N SER A 170 -13.98 9.68 12.46
CA SER A 170 -14.48 8.60 13.31
C SER A 170 -13.39 7.56 13.62
N GLY A 171 -12.62 7.14 12.61
CA GLY A 171 -11.54 6.18 12.79
C GLY A 171 -10.47 6.67 13.75
N LEU A 172 -9.96 7.88 13.57
CA LEU A 172 -8.94 8.45 14.46
C LEU A 172 -9.47 8.65 15.89
N ASN A 173 -10.74 9.04 16.03
CA ASN A 173 -11.36 9.16 17.36
C ASN A 173 -11.42 7.81 18.07
N PHE A 174 -11.86 6.73 17.39
CA PHE A 174 -11.88 5.40 17.97
C PHE A 174 -10.47 4.88 18.28
N ALA A 175 -9.50 5.11 17.38
CA ALA A 175 -8.12 4.73 17.63
C ALA A 175 -7.57 5.41 18.89
N GLY A 176 -7.87 6.71 19.09
CA GLY A 176 -7.48 7.44 20.27
C GLY A 176 -8.15 6.96 21.55
N VAL A 177 -9.47 6.66 21.49
CA VAL A 177 -10.23 6.16 22.65
C VAL A 177 -9.77 4.76 23.07
N TRP A 178 -9.57 3.88 22.13
CA TRP A 178 -9.16 2.49 22.39
C TRP A 178 -7.66 2.31 22.51
N LYS A 179 -6.87 3.34 22.15
CA LYS A 179 -5.39 3.27 22.12
C LYS A 179 -4.88 2.14 21.23
N SER A 180 -5.57 1.94 20.11
CA SER A 180 -5.28 0.88 19.13
C SER A 180 -4.49 1.42 17.93
#